data_83d31eee97001471cfd1297dcb8b8d9f
#
_entry.id   83d31eee97001471cfd1297dcb8b8d9f
#
_cell.length_a   1.000
_cell.length_b   1.000
_cell.length_c   1.000
_cell.angle_alpha   90.00
_cell.angle_beta   90.00
_cell.angle_gamma   90.00
#
_symmetry.space_group_name_H-M   'P 1'
#
loop_
_entity.id
_entity.type
_entity.pdbx_description
1 polymer ?
#
loop_
_entity_poly.entity_id
_entity_poly.type
_entity_poly.pdbx_seq_one_letter_code
_entity_poly.pdbx_strand_id
1 'polypeptide(L)'
;MHVEKLFRMKELRDLTIQVCEVARQAGSYIRSERSRFSVDKVERKHAHDYVSYVDKGSEQMIVGKLRELLPEAGFITEEGLATHSDEQMLWVVDPLDGTTNFIHGFAPYAVSIALIRGKKILIGVVYEICAQECFYAWQGGGAFVEVGEKCEPLHVGKSEIGDALLCLQLPYNSDAYKPVIKKLIERFYGNVGSIRMIGSAAMALCYVAAGRLDAYAERYIGQWDYMAGALIVMEAGGRVTDYGGSDDFTEGDSVVATNGKVHDTLLEAVRNA
;
A
#
# COMPACT_ATOMS: atom_id res chain seq x y z
N MET A 1 -12.85 26.87 14.08
CA MET A 1 -12.78 25.39 14.20
C MET A 1 -13.50 24.65 13.07
N HIS A 2 -14.81 24.82 12.81
CA HIS A 2 -15.52 24.10 11.73
C HIS A 2 -15.08 24.54 10.32
N VAL A 3 -14.93 25.85 10.09
CA VAL A 3 -14.50 26.46 8.82
C VAL A 3 -13.03 26.10 8.50
N GLU A 4 -12.13 26.14 9.47
CA GLU A 4 -10.72 25.72 9.30
C GLU A 4 -10.58 24.24 8.96
N LYS A 5 -11.43 23.38 9.56
CA LYS A 5 -11.46 21.94 9.24
C LYS A 5 -11.92 21.68 7.79
N LEU A 6 -12.96 22.43 7.33
CA LEU A 6 -13.45 22.33 5.96
C LEU A 6 -12.44 22.86 4.94
N PHE A 7 -11.73 23.93 5.26
CA PHE A 7 -10.68 24.50 4.41
C PHE A 7 -9.51 23.52 4.26
N ARG A 8 -9.02 22.94 5.37
CA ARG A 8 -7.99 21.88 5.34
C ARG A 8 -8.41 20.63 4.55
N MET A 9 -9.67 20.22 4.67
CA MET A 9 -10.17 19.06 3.90
C MET A 9 -10.18 19.33 2.40
N LYS A 10 -10.53 20.56 1.98
CA LYS A 10 -10.50 20.95 0.57
C LYS A 10 -9.06 20.98 0.04
N GLU A 11 -8.13 21.54 0.79
CA GLU A 11 -6.70 21.56 0.45
C GLU A 11 -6.13 20.14 0.31
N LEU A 12 -6.44 19.22 1.26
CA LEU A 12 -6.02 17.83 1.19
C LEU A 12 -6.60 17.11 -0.03
N ARG A 13 -7.88 17.33 -0.34
CA ARG A 13 -8.51 16.77 -1.54
C ARG A 13 -7.81 17.25 -2.80
N ASP A 14 -7.61 18.55 -2.94
CA ASP A 14 -7.02 19.14 -4.15
C ASP A 14 -5.57 18.66 -4.33
N LEU A 15 -4.81 18.54 -3.24
CA LEU A 15 -3.48 17.95 -3.26
C LEU A 15 -3.52 16.45 -3.61
N THR A 16 -4.47 15.69 -3.06
CA THR A 16 -4.64 14.25 -3.38
C THR A 16 -4.84 14.03 -4.87
N ILE A 17 -5.68 14.84 -5.52
CA ILE A 17 -5.91 14.74 -6.97
C ILE A 17 -4.63 15.02 -7.77
N GLN A 18 -3.80 15.97 -7.33
CA GLN A 18 -2.49 16.23 -7.96
C GLN A 18 -1.54 15.05 -7.76
N VAL A 19 -1.54 14.42 -6.59
CA VAL A 19 -0.73 13.20 -6.31
C VAL A 19 -1.22 12.02 -7.16
N CYS A 20 -2.51 11.86 -7.39
CA CYS A 20 -3.04 10.86 -8.32
C CYS A 20 -2.46 11.03 -9.73
N GLU A 21 -2.31 12.28 -10.19
CA GLU A 21 -1.70 12.55 -11.48
C GLU A 21 -0.20 12.20 -11.51
N VAL A 22 0.53 12.48 -10.42
CA VAL A 22 1.93 12.03 -10.26
C VAL A 22 2.05 10.51 -10.35
N ALA A 23 1.19 9.79 -9.63
CA ALA A 23 1.17 8.32 -9.64
C ALA A 23 0.85 7.75 -11.03
N ARG A 24 -0.10 8.35 -11.77
CA ARG A 24 -0.41 7.95 -13.16
C ARG A 24 0.75 8.17 -14.11
N GLN A 25 1.47 9.28 -13.98
CA GLN A 25 2.64 9.57 -14.82
C GLN A 25 3.76 8.57 -14.55
N ALA A 26 4.05 8.26 -13.29
CA ALA A 26 5.01 7.24 -12.90
C ALA A 26 4.59 5.85 -13.42
N GLY A 27 3.32 5.48 -13.26
CA GLY A 27 2.78 4.23 -13.81
C GLY A 27 2.85 4.16 -15.33
N SER A 28 2.66 5.27 -16.03
CA SER A 28 2.83 5.34 -17.48
C SER A 28 4.27 5.12 -17.91
N TYR A 29 5.23 5.68 -17.16
CA TYR A 29 6.65 5.43 -17.34
C TYR A 29 6.97 3.94 -17.15
N ILE A 30 6.56 3.34 -16.01
CA ILE A 30 6.80 1.93 -15.70
C ILE A 30 6.22 1.01 -16.79
N ARG A 31 4.99 1.29 -17.24
CA ARG A 31 4.35 0.52 -18.32
C ARG A 31 5.11 0.63 -19.65
N SER A 32 5.64 1.81 -19.99
CA SER A 32 6.44 2.00 -21.20
C SER A 32 7.74 1.21 -21.13
N GLU A 33 8.39 1.20 -19.96
CA GLU A 33 9.63 0.45 -19.74
C GLU A 33 9.40 -1.06 -19.74
N ARG A 34 8.22 -1.55 -19.28
CA ARG A 34 7.90 -2.99 -19.28
C ARG A 34 8.03 -3.63 -20.65
N SER A 35 7.68 -2.91 -21.72
CA SER A 35 7.79 -3.41 -23.09
C SER A 35 9.25 -3.56 -23.59
N ARG A 36 10.20 -2.90 -22.94
CA ARG A 36 11.62 -2.88 -23.27
C ARG A 36 12.49 -3.53 -22.19
N PHE A 37 11.84 -4.05 -21.16
CA PHE A 37 12.50 -4.60 -19.98
C PHE A 37 13.24 -5.88 -20.31
N SER A 38 14.50 -5.97 -19.85
CA SER A 38 15.32 -7.19 -19.88
C SER A 38 15.72 -7.59 -18.47
N VAL A 39 15.54 -8.85 -18.14
CA VAL A 39 15.91 -9.42 -16.83
C VAL A 39 17.41 -9.26 -16.52
N ASP A 40 18.25 -9.11 -17.53
CA ASP A 40 19.70 -8.89 -17.36
C ASP A 40 20.03 -7.55 -16.67
N LYS A 41 19.06 -6.65 -16.57
CA LYS A 41 19.18 -5.33 -15.91
C LYS A 41 18.65 -5.30 -14.47
N VAL A 42 18.32 -6.47 -13.92
CA VAL A 42 17.81 -6.59 -12.54
C VAL A 42 18.99 -6.68 -11.58
N GLU A 43 18.99 -5.83 -10.58
CA GLU A 43 19.93 -5.89 -9.45
C GLU A 43 19.27 -6.62 -8.28
N ARG A 44 20.06 -7.31 -7.44
CA ARG A 44 19.59 -7.89 -6.19
C ARG A 44 20.04 -7.03 -5.02
N LYS A 45 19.09 -6.51 -4.25
CA LYS A 45 19.36 -5.83 -2.97
C LYS A 45 19.74 -6.87 -1.91
N HIS A 46 18.93 -7.95 -1.81
CA HIS A 46 19.12 -9.08 -0.91
C HIS A 46 18.65 -10.39 -1.59
N ALA A 47 18.69 -11.54 -0.88
CA ALA A 47 18.13 -12.79 -1.37
C ALA A 47 16.63 -12.62 -1.64
N HIS A 48 16.21 -12.82 -2.90
CA HIS A 48 14.82 -12.63 -3.38
C HIS A 48 14.27 -11.19 -3.37
N ASP A 49 15.09 -10.22 -3.06
CA ASP A 49 14.75 -8.80 -3.11
C ASP A 49 15.43 -8.16 -4.32
N TYR A 50 14.61 -7.62 -5.23
CA TYR A 50 15.05 -7.14 -6.53
C TYR A 50 14.77 -5.66 -6.70
N VAL A 51 15.65 -4.98 -7.43
CA VAL A 51 15.47 -3.62 -7.90
C VAL A 51 15.87 -3.53 -9.35
N SER A 52 15.25 -2.67 -10.08
CA SER A 52 15.62 -2.38 -11.45
C SER A 52 15.86 -0.88 -11.64
N TYR A 53 16.41 -0.53 -12.80
CA TYR A 53 16.52 0.89 -13.19
C TYR A 53 15.14 1.56 -13.30
N VAL A 54 14.07 0.76 -13.42
CA VAL A 54 12.69 1.26 -13.53
C VAL A 54 12.22 1.81 -12.20
N ASP A 55 12.52 1.09 -11.08
CA ASP A 55 12.20 1.54 -9.72
C ASP A 55 12.90 2.88 -9.44
N LYS A 56 14.21 2.94 -9.67
CA LYS A 56 15.03 4.16 -9.46
C LYS A 56 14.54 5.33 -10.33
N GLY A 57 14.22 5.08 -11.60
CA GLY A 57 13.69 6.10 -12.52
C GLY A 57 12.30 6.60 -12.14
N SER A 58 11.45 5.71 -11.67
CA SER A 58 10.13 6.04 -11.13
C SER A 58 10.25 6.91 -9.89
N GLU A 59 11.09 6.50 -8.91
CA GLU A 59 11.32 7.29 -7.69
C GLU A 59 11.83 8.70 -7.99
N GLN A 60 12.80 8.84 -8.87
CA GLN A 60 13.32 10.15 -9.26
C GLN A 60 12.24 11.06 -9.83
N MET A 61 11.35 10.52 -10.68
CA MET A 61 10.24 11.27 -11.26
C MET A 61 9.23 11.68 -10.19
N ILE A 62 8.81 10.75 -9.31
CA ILE A 62 7.85 11.00 -8.25
C ILE A 62 8.38 12.07 -7.28
N VAL A 63 9.59 11.88 -6.76
CA VAL A 63 10.23 12.82 -5.83
C VAL A 63 10.35 14.22 -6.43
N GLY A 64 10.76 14.35 -7.70
CA GLY A 64 10.84 15.63 -8.39
C GLY A 64 9.51 16.38 -8.39
N LYS A 65 8.42 15.69 -8.76
CA LYS A 65 7.08 16.28 -8.82
C LYS A 65 6.48 16.58 -7.43
N LEU A 66 6.67 15.69 -6.46
CA LEU A 66 6.17 15.93 -5.11
C LEU A 66 6.86 17.12 -4.41
N ARG A 67 8.15 17.37 -4.71
CA ARG A 67 8.86 18.57 -4.26
C ARG A 67 8.28 19.87 -4.85
N GLU A 68 7.79 19.83 -6.08
CA GLU A 68 7.09 20.98 -6.67
C GLU A 68 5.73 21.23 -6.02
N LEU A 69 5.00 20.16 -5.62
CA LEU A 69 3.68 20.25 -5.00
C LEU A 69 3.73 20.72 -3.54
N LEU A 70 4.71 20.23 -2.78
CA LEU A 70 4.85 20.54 -1.35
C LEU A 70 6.35 20.63 -0.98
N PRO A 71 7.00 21.78 -1.27
CA PRO A 71 8.45 21.94 -1.10
C PRO A 71 8.95 21.77 0.33
N GLU A 72 8.09 21.99 1.33
CA GLU A 72 8.40 21.86 2.75
C GLU A 72 8.32 20.42 3.29
N ALA A 73 7.87 19.45 2.51
CA ALA A 73 7.81 18.05 2.94
C ALA A 73 9.12 17.32 2.65
N GLY A 74 9.56 16.50 3.62
CA GLY A 74 10.64 15.55 3.44
C GLY A 74 10.18 14.25 2.80
N PHE A 75 11.06 13.23 2.77
CA PHE A 75 10.79 11.97 2.07
C PHE A 75 11.27 10.76 2.87
N ILE A 76 10.50 9.68 2.78
CA ILE A 76 10.86 8.30 3.07
C ILE A 76 10.61 7.52 1.80
N THR A 77 11.66 6.99 1.17
CA THR A 77 11.53 6.30 -0.12
C THR A 77 12.21 4.95 -0.08
N GLU A 78 11.69 3.97 -0.81
CA GLU A 78 12.23 2.61 -0.84
C GLU A 78 13.65 2.56 -1.40
N GLU A 79 13.92 3.27 -2.49
CA GLU A 79 15.23 3.27 -3.16
C GLU A 79 16.24 4.24 -2.54
N GLY A 80 15.79 5.07 -1.60
CA GLY A 80 16.64 5.97 -0.81
C GLY A 80 17.24 7.14 -1.60
N LEU A 81 16.68 7.52 -2.75
CA LEU A 81 17.14 8.65 -3.55
C LEU A 81 16.84 10.00 -2.90
N ALA A 82 15.89 10.03 -1.95
CA ALA A 82 15.58 11.20 -1.17
C ALA A 82 15.84 10.94 0.32
N THR A 83 16.59 11.84 0.95
CA THR A 83 16.97 11.70 2.35
C THR A 83 15.84 12.09 3.29
N HIS A 84 15.77 11.37 4.41
CA HIS A 84 15.02 11.72 5.59
C HIS A 84 15.41 13.13 6.05
N SER A 85 14.41 13.94 6.39
CA SER A 85 14.62 15.22 7.05
C SER A 85 13.77 15.26 8.32
N ASP A 86 14.17 16.03 9.32
CA ASP A 86 13.44 16.27 10.58
C ASP A 86 12.15 17.08 10.35
N GLU A 87 11.59 17.02 9.15
CA GLU A 87 10.43 17.82 8.76
C GLU A 87 9.14 17.24 9.32
N GLN A 88 8.19 18.12 9.64
CA GLN A 88 6.92 17.72 10.23
C GLN A 88 6.03 16.90 9.29
N MET A 89 6.21 17.05 7.96
CA MET A 89 5.48 16.31 6.93
C MET A 89 6.47 15.53 6.07
N LEU A 90 6.13 14.28 5.78
CA LEU A 90 6.94 13.38 4.98
C LEU A 90 6.10 12.71 3.90
N TRP A 91 6.58 12.73 2.67
CA TRP A 91 6.14 11.83 1.63
C TRP A 91 6.74 10.45 1.87
N VAL A 92 5.90 9.42 1.81
CA VAL A 92 6.30 8.01 1.92
C VAL A 92 6.00 7.37 0.56
N VAL A 93 7.04 6.87 -0.12
CA VAL A 93 6.94 6.49 -1.53
C VAL A 93 7.52 5.09 -1.75
N ASP A 94 6.72 4.22 -2.34
CA ASP A 94 7.16 3.05 -3.07
C ASP A 94 6.98 3.32 -4.57
N PRO A 95 8.08 3.41 -5.32
CA PRO A 95 8.02 3.71 -6.75
C PRO A 95 7.46 2.56 -7.59
N LEU A 96 7.54 1.32 -7.12
CA LEU A 96 7.06 0.11 -7.80
C LEU A 96 6.84 -1.05 -6.80
N ASP A 97 5.75 -0.99 -6.02
CA ASP A 97 5.32 -2.13 -5.19
C ASP A 97 4.98 -3.35 -6.07
N GLY A 98 5.52 -4.49 -5.70
CA GLY A 98 5.41 -5.71 -6.50
C GLY A 98 6.48 -5.82 -7.60
N THR A 99 7.72 -5.42 -7.34
CA THR A 99 8.86 -5.49 -8.28
C THR A 99 9.04 -6.89 -8.86
N THR A 100 8.91 -7.94 -8.05
CA THR A 100 8.97 -9.34 -8.54
C THR A 100 7.86 -9.62 -9.55
N ASN A 101 6.64 -9.16 -9.29
CA ASN A 101 5.52 -9.28 -10.23
C ASN A 101 5.81 -8.55 -11.54
N PHE A 102 6.31 -7.31 -11.45
CA PHE A 102 6.74 -6.54 -12.62
C PHE A 102 7.79 -7.28 -13.45
N ILE A 103 8.86 -7.79 -12.82
CA ILE A 103 9.95 -8.53 -13.50
C ILE A 103 9.38 -9.73 -14.30
N HIS A 104 8.43 -10.44 -13.72
CA HIS A 104 7.80 -11.61 -14.36
C HIS A 104 6.61 -11.27 -15.29
N GLY A 105 6.18 -10.01 -15.36
CA GLY A 105 5.00 -9.60 -16.13
C GLY A 105 3.70 -10.13 -15.57
N PHE A 106 3.65 -10.33 -14.26
CA PHE A 106 2.50 -10.83 -13.52
C PHE A 106 1.85 -9.69 -12.74
N ALA A 107 0.56 -9.46 -12.90
CA ALA A 107 -0.18 -8.44 -12.14
C ALA A 107 -0.59 -8.98 -10.75
N PRO A 108 -0.85 -8.10 -9.76
CA PRO A 108 -0.73 -6.63 -9.82
C PRO A 108 0.67 -6.12 -9.45
N TYR A 109 0.97 -4.90 -9.86
CA TYR A 109 2.05 -4.06 -9.33
C TYR A 109 1.65 -2.58 -9.43
N ALA A 110 2.13 -1.75 -8.50
CA ALA A 110 1.58 -0.42 -8.29
C ALA A 110 2.63 0.62 -7.92
N VAL A 111 2.26 1.90 -8.04
CA VAL A 111 2.92 3.03 -7.40
C VAL A 111 2.17 3.34 -6.11
N SER A 112 2.87 3.49 -5.00
CA SER A 112 2.30 3.82 -3.68
C SER A 112 2.89 5.13 -3.16
N ILE A 113 2.01 6.10 -2.82
CA ILE A 113 2.41 7.43 -2.34
C ILE A 113 1.53 7.80 -1.15
N ALA A 114 2.15 8.09 0.01
CA ALA A 114 1.45 8.65 1.15
C ALA A 114 2.06 9.99 1.58
N LEU A 115 1.26 10.85 2.19
CA LEU A 115 1.70 12.02 2.94
C LEU A 115 1.38 11.80 4.40
N ILE A 116 2.39 11.90 5.26
CA ILE A 116 2.22 11.76 6.71
C ILE A 116 2.63 13.04 7.44
N ARG A 117 2.07 13.25 8.63
CA ARG A 117 2.49 14.27 9.59
C ARG A 117 2.57 13.67 10.98
N GLY A 118 3.80 13.41 11.45
CA GLY A 118 4.05 12.57 12.61
C GLY A 118 3.40 11.20 12.39
N LYS A 119 2.55 10.75 13.30
CA LYS A 119 1.84 9.47 13.23
C LYS A 119 0.51 9.49 12.45
N LYS A 120 0.19 10.57 11.74
CA LYS A 120 -1.06 10.71 11.01
C LYS A 120 -0.82 10.63 9.52
N ILE A 121 -1.51 9.71 8.86
CA ILE A 121 -1.55 9.65 7.41
C ILE A 121 -2.60 10.64 6.92
N LEU A 122 -2.20 11.58 6.07
CA LEU A 122 -3.06 12.65 5.55
C LEU A 122 -3.60 12.34 4.17
N ILE A 123 -2.78 11.72 3.31
CA ILE A 123 -3.09 11.35 1.93
C ILE A 123 -2.56 9.95 1.69
N GLY A 124 -3.30 9.14 0.96
CA GLY A 124 -2.86 7.86 0.41
C GLY A 124 -3.30 7.72 -1.04
N VAL A 125 -2.38 7.39 -1.92
CA VAL A 125 -2.63 7.13 -3.34
C VAL A 125 -1.90 5.87 -3.75
N VAL A 126 -2.61 4.94 -4.36
CA VAL A 126 -2.05 3.72 -4.96
C VAL A 126 -2.56 3.61 -6.39
N TYR A 127 -1.65 3.54 -7.34
CA TYR A 127 -2.00 3.39 -8.76
C TYR A 127 -1.59 2.03 -9.28
N GLU A 128 -2.57 1.16 -9.52
CA GLU A 128 -2.37 -0.13 -10.18
C GLU A 128 -2.09 0.06 -11.66
N ILE A 129 -0.95 -0.44 -12.13
CA ILE A 129 -0.38 -0.10 -13.42
C ILE A 129 -1.04 -0.88 -14.56
N CYS A 130 -1.43 -2.16 -14.33
CA CYS A 130 -1.95 -3.04 -15.37
C CYS A 130 -3.41 -2.72 -15.68
N ALA A 131 -4.27 -2.66 -14.67
CA ALA A 131 -5.70 -2.33 -14.82
C ALA A 131 -5.97 -0.82 -14.88
N GLN A 132 -4.96 0.00 -14.58
CA GLN A 132 -5.06 1.47 -14.54
C GLN A 132 -6.11 1.96 -13.54
N GLU A 133 -6.19 1.31 -12.39
CA GLU A 133 -7.04 1.71 -11.27
C GLU A 133 -6.26 2.65 -10.34
N CYS A 134 -6.80 3.84 -10.07
CA CYS A 134 -6.24 4.78 -9.11
C CYS A 134 -7.06 4.76 -7.83
N PHE A 135 -6.51 4.16 -6.78
CA PHE A 135 -7.10 4.14 -5.45
C PHE A 135 -6.56 5.32 -4.65
N TYR A 136 -7.42 6.07 -3.99
CA TYR A 136 -6.97 7.20 -3.20
C TYR A 136 -7.91 7.55 -2.05
N ALA A 137 -7.34 8.17 -1.03
CA ALA A 137 -8.05 8.71 0.12
C ALA A 137 -7.32 9.92 0.69
N TRP A 138 -8.05 10.77 1.40
CA TRP A 138 -7.48 11.78 2.28
C TRP A 138 -8.18 11.75 3.63
N GLN A 139 -7.49 12.14 4.68
CA GLN A 139 -7.97 12.06 6.06
C GLN A 139 -9.34 12.73 6.22
N GLY A 140 -10.35 11.93 6.59
CA GLY A 140 -11.73 12.35 6.80
C GLY A 140 -12.53 12.65 5.53
N GLY A 141 -12.01 12.27 4.36
CA GLY A 141 -12.65 12.52 3.07
C GLY A 141 -13.31 11.31 2.42
N GLY A 142 -13.08 10.12 2.97
CA GLY A 142 -13.47 8.85 2.35
C GLY A 142 -12.42 8.31 1.38
N ALA A 143 -12.64 7.11 0.89
CA ALA A 143 -11.79 6.44 -0.07
C ALA A 143 -12.51 6.25 -1.41
N PHE A 144 -11.74 6.28 -2.49
CA PHE A 144 -12.26 6.26 -3.87
C PHE A 144 -11.38 5.40 -4.77
N VAL A 145 -11.97 4.87 -5.82
CA VAL A 145 -11.25 4.31 -6.97
C VAL A 145 -11.69 5.02 -8.25
N GLU A 146 -10.71 5.34 -9.09
CA GLU A 146 -10.94 5.94 -10.41
C GLU A 146 -10.39 5.03 -11.50
N VAL A 147 -11.24 4.73 -12.49
CA VAL A 147 -10.91 3.92 -13.67
C VAL A 147 -11.41 4.64 -14.92
N GLY A 148 -10.48 5.19 -15.70
CA GLY A 148 -10.82 6.08 -16.81
C GLY A 148 -11.54 7.33 -16.30
N GLU A 149 -12.78 7.56 -16.77
CA GLU A 149 -13.61 8.71 -16.36
C GLU A 149 -14.55 8.40 -15.16
N LYS A 150 -14.56 7.15 -14.68
CA LYS A 150 -15.43 6.74 -13.58
C LYS A 150 -14.70 6.86 -12.24
N CYS A 151 -15.34 7.52 -11.28
CA CYS A 151 -14.89 7.61 -9.90
C CYS A 151 -15.98 7.04 -8.99
N GLU A 152 -15.63 6.03 -8.19
CA GLU A 152 -16.57 5.35 -7.31
C GLU A 152 -16.04 5.38 -5.86
N PRO A 153 -16.90 5.58 -4.85
CA PRO A 153 -16.51 5.48 -3.46
C PRO A 153 -16.21 4.01 -3.11
N LEU A 154 -15.24 3.81 -2.22
CA LEU A 154 -14.85 2.49 -1.73
C LEU A 154 -15.51 2.20 -0.39
N HIS A 155 -15.88 0.94 -0.21
CA HIS A 155 -16.34 0.39 1.05
C HIS A 155 -15.78 -1.03 1.22
N VAL A 156 -15.28 -1.35 2.40
CA VAL A 156 -14.83 -2.70 2.74
C VAL A 156 -15.95 -3.74 2.64
N GLY A 157 -15.58 -5.00 2.46
CA GLY A 157 -16.49 -6.14 2.45
C GLY A 157 -17.25 -6.32 3.77
N LYS A 158 -18.16 -7.32 3.80
CA LYS A 158 -18.99 -7.62 4.98
C LYS A 158 -18.95 -9.10 5.38
N SER A 159 -18.05 -9.89 4.77
CA SER A 159 -17.94 -11.33 5.04
C SER A 159 -17.52 -11.59 6.48
N GLU A 160 -18.09 -12.64 7.05
CA GLU A 160 -17.62 -13.27 8.28
C GLU A 160 -16.45 -14.21 7.95
N ILE A 161 -15.72 -14.67 8.96
CA ILE A 161 -14.45 -15.41 8.77
C ILE A 161 -14.60 -16.65 7.90
N GLY A 162 -15.70 -17.39 8.00
CA GLY A 162 -15.92 -18.62 7.22
C GLY A 162 -16.05 -18.39 5.72
N ASP A 163 -16.51 -17.21 5.30
CA ASP A 163 -16.67 -16.81 3.88
C ASP A 163 -15.59 -15.84 3.42
N ALA A 164 -14.69 -15.43 4.31
CA ALA A 164 -13.70 -14.39 4.05
C ALA A 164 -12.64 -14.82 3.01
N LEU A 165 -12.26 -13.88 2.15
CA LEU A 165 -11.11 -14.01 1.27
C LEU A 165 -9.91 -13.32 1.93
N LEU A 166 -8.96 -14.14 2.43
CA LEU A 166 -7.77 -13.66 3.12
C LEU A 166 -6.59 -13.50 2.15
N CYS A 167 -5.79 -12.46 2.32
CA CYS A 167 -4.49 -12.32 1.70
C CYS A 167 -3.40 -12.44 2.77
N LEU A 168 -2.58 -13.49 2.68
CA LEU A 168 -1.43 -13.72 3.54
C LEU A 168 -0.19 -13.65 2.67
N GLN A 169 0.70 -12.69 2.92
CA GLN A 169 1.89 -12.50 2.10
C GLN A 169 3.11 -13.24 2.66
N LEU A 170 4.09 -13.43 1.80
CA LEU A 170 5.35 -14.10 2.10
C LEU A 170 6.50 -13.09 2.02
N PRO A 171 6.93 -12.52 3.17
CA PRO A 171 8.03 -11.57 3.18
C PRO A 171 9.36 -12.24 2.80
N TYR A 172 10.33 -11.44 2.36
CA TYR A 172 11.66 -11.93 1.96
C TYR A 172 12.43 -12.59 3.11
N ASN A 173 12.15 -12.25 4.37
CA ASN A 173 12.73 -12.90 5.56
C ASN A 173 12.12 -14.30 5.80
N SER A 174 12.36 -15.20 4.85
CA SER A 174 11.71 -16.51 4.81
C SER A 174 12.01 -17.39 6.02
N ASP A 175 13.22 -17.37 6.57
CA ASP A 175 13.59 -18.25 7.68
C ASP A 175 12.88 -17.88 8.99
N ALA A 176 12.72 -16.60 9.26
CA ALA A 176 11.94 -16.13 10.39
C ALA A 176 10.43 -16.33 10.19
N TYR A 177 9.92 -16.24 8.96
CA TYR A 177 8.49 -16.27 8.69
C TYR A 177 7.91 -17.66 8.38
N LYS A 178 8.71 -18.64 7.95
CA LYS A 178 8.24 -20.02 7.69
C LYS A 178 7.41 -20.64 8.81
N PRO A 179 7.78 -20.52 10.11
CA PRO A 179 6.94 -21.03 11.18
C PRO A 179 5.60 -20.34 11.29
N VAL A 180 5.57 -19.01 11.08
CA VAL A 180 4.38 -18.17 11.15
C VAL A 180 3.40 -18.55 10.06
N ILE A 181 3.81 -18.52 8.79
CA ILE A 181 2.93 -18.82 7.67
C ILE A 181 2.40 -20.27 7.73
N LYS A 182 3.19 -21.22 8.20
CA LYS A 182 2.74 -22.61 8.41
C LYS A 182 1.54 -22.67 9.34
N LYS A 183 1.62 -22.01 10.52
CA LYS A 183 0.52 -21.97 11.50
C LYS A 183 -0.70 -21.23 10.95
N LEU A 184 -0.50 -20.13 10.21
CA LEU A 184 -1.61 -19.40 9.60
C LEU A 184 -2.32 -20.24 8.54
N ILE A 185 -1.60 -20.96 7.70
CA ILE A 185 -2.19 -21.87 6.73
C ILE A 185 -2.92 -23.03 7.43
N GLU A 186 -2.32 -23.66 8.45
CA GLU A 186 -2.99 -24.72 9.24
C GLU A 186 -4.29 -24.22 9.90
N ARG A 187 -4.33 -22.96 10.37
CA ARG A 187 -5.51 -22.37 11.00
C ARG A 187 -6.62 -22.06 10.00
N PHE A 188 -6.28 -21.48 8.85
CA PHE A 188 -7.27 -20.90 7.95
C PHE A 188 -7.61 -21.77 6.74
N TYR A 189 -6.72 -22.64 6.27
CA TYR A 189 -7.02 -23.50 5.13
C TYR A 189 -8.18 -24.46 5.44
N GLY A 190 -9.26 -24.35 4.67
CA GLY A 190 -10.50 -25.10 4.91
C GLY A 190 -11.47 -24.47 5.92
N ASN A 191 -11.09 -23.36 6.58
CA ASN A 191 -11.91 -22.67 7.59
C ASN A 191 -12.30 -21.24 7.16
N VAL A 192 -11.90 -20.81 5.97
CA VAL A 192 -12.25 -19.51 5.36
C VAL A 192 -12.69 -19.72 3.93
N GLY A 193 -13.27 -18.71 3.30
CA GLY A 193 -13.69 -18.79 1.91
C GLY A 193 -12.54 -19.11 0.95
N SER A 194 -11.40 -18.44 1.08
CA SER A 194 -10.16 -18.78 0.35
C SER A 194 -8.97 -17.98 0.87
N ILE A 195 -7.74 -18.36 0.43
CA ILE A 195 -6.49 -17.65 0.72
C ILE A 195 -5.83 -17.22 -0.59
N ARG A 196 -5.23 -16.04 -0.59
CA ARG A 196 -4.45 -15.50 -1.72
C ARG A 196 -3.08 -15.03 -1.25
N MET A 197 -2.13 -15.02 -2.18
CA MET A 197 -0.81 -14.39 -2.10
C MET A 197 -0.64 -13.64 -3.42
N ILE A 198 -0.66 -12.31 -3.41
CA ILE A 198 -0.72 -11.51 -4.64
C ILE A 198 0.58 -10.78 -4.98
N GLY A 199 1.54 -10.73 -4.05
CA GLY A 199 2.88 -10.20 -4.30
C GLY A 199 2.96 -8.68 -4.44
N SER A 200 2.00 -7.96 -3.87
CA SER A 200 1.91 -6.50 -3.82
C SER A 200 1.15 -6.11 -2.57
N ALA A 201 1.81 -5.48 -1.61
CA ALA A 201 1.23 -5.08 -0.33
C ALA A 201 0.24 -3.93 -0.51
N ALA A 202 0.63 -2.90 -1.26
CA ALA A 202 -0.24 -1.76 -1.55
C ALA A 202 -1.53 -2.19 -2.24
N MET A 203 -1.45 -3.15 -3.18
CA MET A 203 -2.64 -3.66 -3.86
C MET A 203 -3.50 -4.56 -2.98
N ALA A 204 -2.89 -5.37 -2.09
CA ALA A 204 -3.66 -6.15 -1.12
C ALA A 204 -4.54 -5.24 -0.24
N LEU A 205 -3.97 -4.14 0.25
CA LEU A 205 -4.70 -3.13 1.03
C LEU A 205 -5.82 -2.47 0.20
N CYS A 206 -5.54 -2.06 -1.03
CA CYS A 206 -6.56 -1.50 -1.93
C CYS A 206 -7.71 -2.49 -2.19
N TYR A 207 -7.40 -3.77 -2.34
CA TYR A 207 -8.44 -4.79 -2.52
C TYR A 207 -9.27 -5.02 -1.26
N VAL A 208 -8.68 -4.88 -0.07
CA VAL A 208 -9.47 -4.86 1.19
C VAL A 208 -10.41 -3.65 1.21
N ALA A 209 -9.91 -2.46 0.90
CA ALA A 209 -10.71 -1.23 0.84
C ALA A 209 -11.86 -1.31 -0.17
N ALA A 210 -11.66 -2.01 -1.28
CA ALA A 210 -12.66 -2.20 -2.34
C ALA A 210 -13.61 -3.39 -2.08
N GLY A 211 -13.48 -4.11 -0.94
CA GLY A 211 -14.26 -5.30 -0.64
C GLY A 211 -13.98 -6.50 -1.56
N ARG A 212 -12.86 -6.46 -2.32
CA ARG A 212 -12.39 -7.57 -3.17
C ARG A 212 -11.63 -8.62 -2.35
N LEU A 213 -11.05 -8.22 -1.20
CA LEU A 213 -10.52 -9.05 -0.14
C LEU A 213 -11.18 -8.65 1.18
N ASP A 214 -11.25 -9.55 2.14
CA ASP A 214 -11.79 -9.25 3.48
C ASP A 214 -10.69 -8.95 4.49
N ALA A 215 -9.48 -9.46 4.26
CA ALA A 215 -8.35 -9.24 5.14
C ALA A 215 -7.00 -9.41 4.44
N TYR A 216 -6.02 -8.71 4.97
CA TYR A 216 -4.60 -8.79 4.60
C TYR A 216 -3.75 -8.78 5.86
N ALA A 217 -2.67 -9.59 5.88
CA ALA A 217 -1.66 -9.59 6.93
C ALA A 217 -0.28 -9.86 6.33
N GLU A 218 0.70 -9.02 6.73
CA GLU A 218 2.10 -9.17 6.38
C GLU A 218 3.02 -8.64 7.49
N ARG A 219 4.21 -9.22 7.60
CA ARG A 219 5.28 -8.81 8.50
C ARG A 219 6.59 -8.66 7.74
N TYR A 220 7.51 -7.88 8.29
CA TYR A 220 8.80 -7.52 7.68
C TYR A 220 8.63 -6.71 6.39
N ILE A 221 7.76 -5.71 6.44
CA ILE A 221 7.47 -4.80 5.34
C ILE A 221 7.88 -3.36 5.68
N GLY A 222 8.17 -2.55 4.69
CA GLY A 222 8.52 -1.15 4.84
C GLY A 222 7.30 -0.23 4.96
N GLN A 223 7.49 0.96 5.50
CA GLN A 223 6.41 1.96 5.60
C GLN A 223 5.83 2.32 4.22
N TRP A 224 6.65 2.33 3.19
CA TRP A 224 6.27 2.65 1.82
C TRP A 224 5.31 1.64 1.21
N ASP A 225 5.38 0.36 1.63
CA ASP A 225 4.49 -0.70 1.13
C ASP A 225 3.03 -0.52 1.59
N TYR A 226 2.80 0.02 2.81
CA TYR A 226 1.47 -0.03 3.42
C TYR A 226 0.84 1.31 3.80
N MET A 227 1.59 2.40 3.97
CA MET A 227 1.01 3.65 4.50
C MET A 227 -0.13 4.19 3.65
N ALA A 228 0.03 4.23 2.33
CA ALA A 228 -1.01 4.71 1.44
C ALA A 228 -2.26 3.83 1.50
N GLY A 229 -2.07 2.51 1.36
CA GLY A 229 -3.15 1.53 1.41
C GLY A 229 -3.85 1.49 2.76
N ALA A 230 -3.13 1.68 3.87
CA ALA A 230 -3.70 1.72 5.21
C ALA A 230 -4.72 2.87 5.37
N LEU A 231 -4.39 4.08 4.89
CA LEU A 231 -5.36 5.17 4.90
C LEU A 231 -6.58 4.85 4.03
N ILE A 232 -6.38 4.27 2.85
CA ILE A 232 -7.48 3.91 1.94
C ILE A 232 -8.41 2.89 2.62
N VAL A 233 -7.87 1.87 3.33
CA VAL A 233 -8.68 0.91 4.11
C VAL A 233 -9.46 1.60 5.22
N MET A 234 -8.82 2.46 6.02
CA MET A 234 -9.47 3.17 7.12
C MET A 234 -10.59 4.09 6.63
N GLU A 235 -10.36 4.83 5.57
CA GLU A 235 -11.35 5.74 4.97
C GLU A 235 -12.49 4.98 4.23
N ALA A 236 -12.26 3.72 3.84
CA ALA A 236 -13.28 2.81 3.32
C ALA A 236 -14.11 2.11 4.43
N GLY A 237 -13.83 2.40 5.72
CA GLY A 237 -14.52 1.85 6.88
C GLY A 237 -13.93 0.53 7.40
N GLY A 238 -12.74 0.15 6.98
CA GLY A 238 -11.98 -0.99 7.49
C GLY A 238 -11.19 -0.68 8.76
N ARG A 239 -10.51 -1.69 9.28
CA ARG A 239 -9.64 -1.59 10.46
C ARG A 239 -8.22 -1.98 10.11
N VAL A 240 -7.24 -1.20 10.58
CA VAL A 240 -5.80 -1.44 10.39
C VAL A 240 -5.09 -1.38 11.74
N THR A 241 -4.22 -2.34 12.02
CA THR A 241 -3.33 -2.38 13.19
C THR A 241 -1.99 -3.01 12.81
N ASP A 242 -1.01 -2.92 13.70
CA ASP A 242 0.15 -3.80 13.66
C ASP A 242 -0.21 -5.23 14.15
N TYR A 243 0.76 -6.15 14.17
CA TYR A 243 0.59 -7.50 14.73
C TYR A 243 0.42 -7.48 16.27
N GLY A 244 0.83 -6.43 16.95
CA GLY A 244 0.54 -6.15 18.35
C GLY A 244 -0.90 -5.67 18.60
N GLY A 245 -1.65 -5.30 17.57
CA GLY A 245 -3.00 -4.72 17.63
C GLY A 245 -2.99 -3.25 18.02
N SER A 246 -1.86 -2.57 17.85
CA SER A 246 -1.77 -1.13 18.04
C SER A 246 -2.29 -0.41 16.79
N ASP A 247 -3.05 0.65 17.01
CA ASP A 247 -3.44 1.58 15.94
C ASP A 247 -2.27 2.51 15.55
N ASP A 248 -1.17 2.49 16.33
CA ASP A 248 0.09 3.17 16.03
C ASP A 248 1.03 2.19 15.32
N PHE A 249 0.81 2.01 14.03
CA PHE A 249 1.57 1.13 13.15
C PHE A 249 2.56 1.87 12.24
N THR A 250 2.72 3.18 12.43
CA THR A 250 3.49 4.02 11.49
C THR A 250 5.00 3.79 11.49
N GLU A 251 5.54 3.20 12.55
CA GLU A 251 6.96 2.82 12.65
C GLU A 251 7.15 1.29 12.66
N GLY A 252 6.07 0.55 12.39
CA GLY A 252 6.06 -0.90 12.49
C GLY A 252 6.65 -1.60 11.27
N ASP A 253 6.88 -2.90 11.46
CA ASP A 253 7.33 -3.85 10.44
C ASP A 253 6.21 -4.83 10.07
N SER A 254 4.97 -4.54 10.45
CA SER A 254 3.85 -5.46 10.28
C SER A 254 2.52 -4.72 10.15
N VAL A 255 1.59 -5.30 9.41
CA VAL A 255 0.25 -4.76 9.22
C VAL A 255 -0.81 -5.86 9.16
N VAL A 256 -1.95 -5.61 9.81
CA VAL A 256 -3.20 -6.35 9.69
C VAL A 256 -4.27 -5.38 9.25
N ALA A 257 -4.82 -5.55 8.06
CA ALA A 257 -5.90 -4.72 7.53
C ALA A 257 -7.10 -5.59 7.15
N THR A 258 -8.31 -5.18 7.52
CA THR A 258 -9.50 -6.01 7.37
C THR A 258 -10.76 -5.19 7.14
N ASN A 259 -11.85 -5.89 6.79
CA ASN A 259 -13.21 -5.35 6.75
C ASN A 259 -13.80 -5.02 8.14
N GLY A 260 -13.01 -5.13 9.22
CA GLY A 260 -13.42 -4.91 10.60
C GLY A 260 -14.02 -6.15 11.28
N LYS A 261 -14.81 -6.95 10.60
CA LYS A 261 -15.50 -8.13 11.20
C LYS A 261 -14.53 -9.28 11.51
N VAL A 262 -13.55 -9.51 10.65
CA VAL A 262 -12.60 -10.61 10.80
C VAL A 262 -11.30 -10.20 11.52
N HIS A 263 -11.20 -8.93 11.95
CA HIS A 263 -9.97 -8.35 12.46
C HIS A 263 -9.44 -9.08 13.70
N ASP A 264 -10.26 -9.24 14.72
CA ASP A 264 -9.81 -9.83 15.98
C ASP A 264 -9.41 -11.30 15.80
N THR A 265 -10.08 -12.05 14.91
CA THR A 265 -9.74 -13.44 14.59
C THR A 265 -8.38 -13.53 13.88
N LEU A 266 -8.13 -12.65 12.90
CA LEU A 266 -6.85 -12.64 12.19
C LEU A 266 -5.72 -12.15 13.10
N LEU A 267 -5.96 -11.09 13.90
CA LEU A 267 -5.00 -10.54 14.84
C LEU A 267 -4.57 -11.58 15.89
N GLU A 268 -5.53 -12.32 16.46
CA GLU A 268 -5.22 -13.44 17.36
C GLU A 268 -4.34 -14.49 16.68
N ALA A 269 -4.66 -14.83 15.43
CA ALA A 269 -3.91 -15.83 14.68
C ALA A 269 -2.45 -15.42 14.44
N VAL A 270 -2.19 -14.17 13.99
CA VAL A 270 -0.83 -13.68 13.73
C VAL A 270 0.00 -13.51 15.00
N ARG A 271 -0.63 -13.21 16.14
CA ARG A 271 0.03 -13.12 17.45
C ARG A 271 0.48 -14.48 17.98
N ASN A 272 -0.27 -15.53 17.70
CA ASN A 272 -0.01 -16.88 18.18
C ASN A 272 0.80 -17.73 17.19
N ALA A 273 1.10 -17.16 16.04
CA ALA A 273 1.89 -17.83 15.00
C ALA A 273 3.38 -17.66 15.22
#